data_5254c5c2c7a30d088153273f623de277
#
_entry.id   5254c5c2c7a30d088153273f623de277
#
_cell.length_a   1.000
_cell.length_b   1.000
_cell.length_c   1.000
_cell.angle_alpha   90.00
_cell.angle_beta   90.00
_cell.angle_gamma   90.00
#
_symmetry.space_group_name_H-M   'P 1'
#
loop_
_entity.id
_entity.type
_entity.pdbx_description
1 polymer ?
#
loop_
_entity_poly.entity_id
_entity_poly.type
_entity_poly.pdbx_seq_one_letter_code
_entity_poly.pdbx_strand_id
1 'polypeptide(L)'
;QPAAGAHGELAGVLMIRKWHLDRGDSKRVKMLIPDSAHGTNPATCSMVGFETLTIPSAADGGVDLAALESALDDTVAGIMITNPSTLGLFERNIEEIAKLVHDAGGLVYGDGANLNAITGIFRPGDAGIDVMHFNLHKTFSTPHGGGGPGSGMVAAGERLADYLPGPIAVEKDGRFDMAMPKAGIGRLKAFHG
;
A
#
# COMPACT_ATOMS: atom_id res chain seq x y z
N GLN A 1 -4.50 -7.66 -12.67
CA GLN A 1 -5.84 -7.09 -12.90
C GLN A 1 -6.69 -7.15 -11.63
N PRO A 2 -6.46 -6.28 -10.65
CA PRO A 2 -7.27 -6.25 -9.44
C PRO A 2 -8.71 -5.84 -9.76
N ALA A 3 -9.69 -6.61 -9.28
CA ALA A 3 -11.11 -6.36 -9.52
C ALA A 3 -11.71 -5.32 -8.56
N ALA A 4 -11.01 -4.99 -7.50
CA ALA A 4 -11.45 -4.06 -6.46
C ALA A 4 -10.25 -3.49 -5.70
N GLY A 5 -10.48 -2.49 -4.84
CA GLY A 5 -9.44 -1.93 -3.98
C GLY A 5 -8.80 -2.97 -3.07
N ALA A 6 -9.59 -3.81 -2.42
CA ALA A 6 -9.09 -4.87 -1.55
C ALA A 6 -8.14 -5.86 -2.27
N HIS A 7 -8.34 -6.09 -3.55
CA HIS A 7 -7.44 -6.94 -4.35
C HIS A 7 -6.14 -6.21 -4.72
N GLY A 8 -6.21 -4.91 -5.03
CA GLY A 8 -5.02 -4.07 -5.19
C GLY A 8 -4.25 -3.93 -3.87
N GLU A 9 -4.98 -3.81 -2.77
CA GLU A 9 -4.43 -3.82 -1.41
C GLU A 9 -3.64 -5.11 -1.14
N LEU A 10 -4.23 -6.27 -1.41
CA LEU A 10 -3.57 -7.57 -1.30
C LEU A 10 -2.27 -7.62 -2.13
N ALA A 11 -2.32 -7.13 -3.37
CA ALA A 11 -1.13 -7.08 -4.23
C ALA A 11 0.02 -6.29 -3.58
N GLY A 12 -0.25 -5.07 -3.09
CA GLY A 12 0.76 -4.24 -2.46
C GLY A 12 1.34 -4.85 -1.18
N VAL A 13 0.50 -5.46 -0.34
CA VAL A 13 0.95 -6.13 0.89
C VAL A 13 1.80 -7.38 0.58
N LEU A 14 1.44 -8.16 -0.46
CA LEU A 14 2.27 -9.27 -0.96
C LEU A 14 3.63 -8.80 -1.47
N MET A 15 3.69 -7.63 -2.14
CA MET A 15 4.95 -7.04 -2.60
C MET A 15 5.86 -6.70 -1.42
N ILE A 16 5.33 -6.08 -0.37
CA ILE A 16 6.08 -5.78 0.87
C ILE A 16 6.61 -7.07 1.49
N ARG A 17 5.76 -8.10 1.65
CA ARG A 17 6.19 -9.37 2.22
C ARG A 17 7.30 -10.02 1.42
N LYS A 18 7.14 -10.10 0.09
CA LYS A 18 8.14 -10.70 -0.78
C LYS A 18 9.46 -9.92 -0.75
N TRP A 19 9.40 -8.59 -0.72
CA TRP A 19 10.59 -7.74 -0.64
C TRP A 19 11.44 -8.05 0.61
N HIS A 20 10.81 -8.20 1.78
CA HIS A 20 11.52 -8.59 2.99
C HIS A 20 12.09 -10.01 2.91
N LEU A 21 11.31 -10.98 2.41
CA LEU A 21 11.75 -12.36 2.28
C LEU A 21 12.94 -12.52 1.32
N ASP A 22 12.92 -11.84 0.18
CA ASP A 22 14.00 -11.90 -0.81
C ASP A 22 15.30 -11.26 -0.30
N ARG A 23 15.22 -10.41 0.73
CA ARG A 23 16.35 -9.81 1.44
C ARG A 23 16.83 -10.66 2.63
N GLY A 24 16.20 -11.80 2.88
CA GLY A 24 16.51 -12.66 4.02
C GLY A 24 15.97 -12.17 5.36
N ASP A 25 15.09 -11.16 5.37
CA ASP A 25 14.58 -10.51 6.57
C ASP A 25 13.21 -11.11 7.00
N SER A 26 13.21 -12.42 7.20
CA SER A 26 12.00 -13.18 7.52
C SER A 26 11.40 -12.87 8.91
N LYS A 27 12.13 -12.17 9.76
CA LYS A 27 11.65 -11.74 11.08
C LYS A 27 10.65 -10.57 11.04
N ARG A 28 10.59 -9.85 9.91
CA ARG A 28 9.64 -8.74 9.72
C ARG A 28 8.25 -9.27 9.43
N VAL A 29 7.52 -9.51 10.50
CA VAL A 29 6.19 -10.14 10.49
C VAL A 29 5.08 -9.22 10.97
N LYS A 30 5.40 -8.01 11.47
CA LYS A 30 4.42 -7.05 11.97
C LYS A 30 4.10 -5.98 10.95
N MET A 31 2.81 -5.66 10.81
CA MET A 31 2.33 -4.50 10.06
C MET A 31 1.60 -3.54 11.02
N LEU A 32 2.06 -2.29 11.06
CA LEU A 32 1.45 -1.24 11.88
C LEU A 32 0.22 -0.69 11.16
N ILE A 33 -0.89 -0.53 11.88
CA ILE A 33 -2.17 -0.08 11.32
C ILE A 33 -2.74 1.02 12.23
N PRO A 34 -2.89 2.26 11.76
CA PRO A 34 -3.61 3.29 12.51
C PRO A 34 -5.03 2.85 12.86
N ASP A 35 -5.53 3.21 14.02
CA ASP A 35 -6.88 2.84 14.50
C ASP A 35 -8.01 3.43 13.64
N SER A 36 -7.71 4.49 12.88
CA SER A 36 -8.61 5.09 11.88
C SER A 36 -8.63 4.36 10.53
N ALA A 37 -7.89 3.25 10.37
CA ALA A 37 -7.79 2.53 9.10
C ALA A 37 -9.08 1.81 8.73
N HIS A 38 -9.28 1.58 7.44
CA HIS A 38 -10.36 0.73 6.95
C HIS A 38 -10.17 -0.72 7.40
N GLY A 39 -11.26 -1.42 7.73
CA GLY A 39 -11.21 -2.79 8.25
C GLY A 39 -10.57 -3.83 7.31
N THR A 40 -10.48 -3.57 6.00
CA THR A 40 -9.77 -4.45 5.06
C THR A 40 -8.26 -4.41 5.26
N ASN A 41 -7.69 -3.32 5.81
CA ASN A 41 -6.25 -3.19 5.99
C ASN A 41 -5.69 -4.29 6.93
N PRO A 42 -6.17 -4.43 8.18
CA PRO A 42 -5.72 -5.53 9.03
C PRO A 42 -6.10 -6.92 8.46
N ALA A 43 -7.26 -7.05 7.82
CA ALA A 43 -7.69 -8.31 7.24
C ALA A 43 -6.74 -8.77 6.13
N THR A 44 -6.35 -7.89 5.21
CA THR A 44 -5.39 -8.18 4.14
C THR A 44 -4.02 -8.55 4.70
N CYS A 45 -3.54 -7.82 5.71
CA CYS A 45 -2.27 -8.13 6.38
C CYS A 45 -2.29 -9.54 6.96
N SER A 46 -3.36 -9.91 7.66
CA SER A 46 -3.53 -11.25 8.23
C SER A 46 -3.58 -12.34 7.15
N MET A 47 -4.27 -12.09 6.02
CA MET A 47 -4.31 -13.02 4.88
C MET A 47 -2.91 -13.30 4.30
N VAL A 48 -2.04 -12.30 4.31
CA VAL A 48 -0.66 -12.41 3.81
C VAL A 48 0.27 -13.02 4.87
N GLY A 49 -0.19 -13.19 6.11
CA GLY A 49 0.55 -13.79 7.22
C GLY A 49 1.38 -12.77 8.01
N PHE A 50 0.99 -11.50 8.01
CA PHE A 50 1.49 -10.51 8.96
C PHE A 50 0.64 -10.50 10.23
N GLU A 51 1.30 -10.25 11.34
CA GLU A 51 0.67 -9.81 12.59
C GLU A 51 0.35 -8.32 12.49
N THR A 52 -0.81 -7.89 12.97
CA THR A 52 -1.18 -6.47 12.95
C THR A 52 -1.07 -5.86 14.33
N LEU A 53 -0.47 -4.67 14.41
CA LEU A 53 -0.39 -3.88 15.62
C LEU A 53 -1.07 -2.54 15.36
N THR A 54 -2.10 -2.24 16.18
CA THR A 54 -2.84 -0.99 16.04
C THR A 54 -2.07 0.16 16.69
N ILE A 55 -1.92 1.27 15.96
CA ILE A 55 -1.35 2.52 16.44
C ILE A 55 -2.51 3.48 16.75
N PRO A 56 -2.60 4.04 17.97
CA PRO A 56 -3.66 4.94 18.32
C PRO A 56 -3.56 6.28 17.60
N SER A 57 -4.70 6.97 17.52
CA SER A 57 -4.76 8.35 17.06
C SER A 57 -4.37 9.31 18.20
N ALA A 58 -3.68 10.39 17.84
CA ALA A 58 -3.44 11.54 18.72
C ALA A 58 -4.73 12.36 18.93
N ALA A 59 -4.70 13.35 19.82
CA ALA A 59 -5.85 14.17 20.15
C ALA A 59 -6.41 14.98 18.96
N ASP A 60 -5.60 15.26 17.96
CA ASP A 60 -5.99 15.96 16.72
C ASP A 60 -6.52 15.01 15.63
N GLY A 61 -6.53 13.70 15.90
CA GLY A 61 -7.00 12.65 15.01
C GLY A 61 -5.96 12.16 13.99
N GLY A 62 -4.72 12.66 14.03
CA GLY A 62 -3.57 12.11 13.31
C GLY A 62 -2.98 10.89 14.02
N VAL A 63 -1.96 10.28 13.47
CA VAL A 63 -1.24 9.16 14.08
C VAL A 63 -0.48 9.66 15.33
N ASP A 64 -0.57 8.95 16.45
CA ASP A 64 0.25 9.22 17.65
C ASP A 64 1.72 8.82 17.35
N LEU A 65 2.57 9.83 17.12
CA LEU A 65 3.98 9.60 16.79
C LEU A 65 4.75 8.93 17.92
N ALA A 66 4.46 9.24 19.18
CA ALA A 66 5.14 8.60 20.30
C ALA A 66 4.78 7.12 20.43
N ALA A 67 3.52 6.77 20.19
CA ALA A 67 3.08 5.39 20.13
C ALA A 67 3.70 4.67 18.91
N LEU A 68 3.81 5.34 17.76
CA LEU A 68 4.47 4.81 16.58
C LEU A 68 5.94 4.51 16.86
N GLU A 69 6.71 5.48 17.38
CA GLU A 69 8.13 5.29 17.71
C GLU A 69 8.33 4.11 18.68
N SER A 70 7.47 4.00 19.71
CA SER A 70 7.54 2.91 20.69
C SER A 70 7.22 1.54 20.09
N ALA A 71 6.46 1.49 19.00
CA ALA A 71 6.08 0.26 18.31
C ALA A 71 7.13 -0.22 17.28
N LEU A 72 8.03 0.67 16.86
CA LEU A 72 9.04 0.37 15.85
C LEU A 72 10.16 -0.50 16.40
N ASP A 73 10.32 -1.66 15.82
CA ASP A 73 11.42 -2.60 16.09
C ASP A 73 11.84 -3.32 14.79
N ASP A 74 12.80 -4.22 14.90
CA ASP A 74 13.32 -4.96 13.77
C ASP A 74 12.39 -6.09 13.26
N THR A 75 11.23 -6.26 13.87
CA THR A 75 10.17 -7.18 13.41
C THR A 75 9.08 -6.49 12.61
N VAL A 76 9.11 -5.15 12.55
CA VAL A 76 8.12 -4.35 11.80
C VAL A 76 8.44 -4.40 10.30
N ALA A 77 7.52 -4.91 9.51
CA ALA A 77 7.60 -4.95 8.05
C ALA A 77 7.21 -3.61 7.41
N GLY A 78 6.34 -2.85 8.06
CA GLY A 78 5.88 -1.55 7.59
C GLY A 78 4.67 -1.02 8.31
N ILE A 79 4.17 0.09 7.78
CA ILE A 79 2.89 0.71 8.18
C ILE A 79 1.95 0.75 7.00
N MET A 80 0.67 0.60 7.25
CA MET A 80 -0.39 0.73 6.26
C MET A 80 -1.28 1.91 6.63
N ILE A 81 -1.23 2.98 5.86
CA ILE A 81 -1.84 4.26 6.20
C ILE A 81 -2.77 4.76 5.09
N THR A 82 -3.92 5.30 5.49
CA THR A 82 -4.88 5.98 4.59
C THR A 82 -4.70 7.49 4.74
N ASN A 83 -4.38 8.19 3.66
CA ASN A 83 -4.24 9.64 3.71
C ASN A 83 -4.96 10.32 2.51
N PRO A 84 -5.98 11.18 2.75
CA PRO A 84 -6.61 11.48 4.04
C PRO A 84 -7.22 10.25 4.72
N SER A 85 -7.33 10.27 6.06
CA SER A 85 -7.87 9.17 6.84
C SER A 85 -9.35 8.90 6.55
N THR A 86 -9.91 7.82 7.09
CA THR A 86 -11.34 7.51 6.98
C THR A 86 -12.24 8.57 7.66
N LEU A 87 -11.66 9.40 8.54
CA LEU A 87 -12.32 10.53 9.16
C LEU A 87 -12.28 11.81 8.29
N GLY A 88 -11.60 11.77 7.15
CA GLY A 88 -11.42 12.91 6.26
C GLY A 88 -10.30 13.87 6.67
N LEU A 89 -9.45 13.47 7.62
CA LEU A 89 -8.33 14.28 8.09
C LEU A 89 -7.07 13.95 7.31
N PHE A 90 -6.38 14.98 6.82
CA PHE A 90 -5.07 14.81 6.19
C PHE A 90 -3.99 14.60 7.26
N GLU A 91 -3.24 13.50 7.15
CA GLU A 91 -2.11 13.22 8.03
C GLU A 91 -0.95 14.17 7.72
N ARG A 92 -0.77 15.15 8.58
CA ARG A 92 0.24 16.20 8.39
C ARG A 92 1.66 15.72 8.61
N ASN A 93 1.81 14.68 9.43
CA ASN A 93 3.10 14.11 9.81
C ASN A 93 3.51 12.96 8.89
N ILE A 94 2.89 12.83 7.71
CA ILE A 94 3.12 11.69 6.80
C ILE A 94 4.60 11.49 6.44
N GLU A 95 5.36 12.56 6.23
CA GLU A 95 6.79 12.49 5.90
C GLU A 95 7.61 12.00 7.10
N GLU A 96 7.27 12.44 8.32
CA GLU A 96 7.90 11.99 9.55
C GLU A 96 7.57 10.53 9.85
N ILE A 97 6.32 10.13 9.70
CA ILE A 97 5.89 8.73 9.81
C ILE A 97 6.68 7.86 8.82
N ALA A 98 6.75 8.27 7.56
CA ALA A 98 7.49 7.53 6.54
C ALA A 98 8.97 7.41 6.90
N LYS A 99 9.58 8.50 7.36
CA LYS A 99 10.98 8.51 7.79
C LYS A 99 11.22 7.55 8.94
N LEU A 100 10.41 7.59 10.00
CA LEU A 100 10.54 6.71 11.17
C LEU A 100 10.46 5.23 10.77
N VAL A 101 9.47 4.88 9.93
CA VAL A 101 9.29 3.51 9.44
C VAL A 101 10.45 3.06 8.57
N HIS A 102 10.95 3.92 7.67
CA HIS A 102 12.10 3.61 6.82
C HIS A 102 13.41 3.47 7.63
N ASP A 103 13.63 4.33 8.62
CA ASP A 103 14.80 4.26 9.51
C ASP A 103 14.82 2.93 10.31
N ALA A 104 13.63 2.43 10.68
CA ALA A 104 13.47 1.10 11.27
C ALA A 104 13.59 -0.05 10.25
N GLY A 105 13.72 0.25 8.96
CA GLY A 105 13.85 -0.74 7.88
C GLY A 105 12.53 -1.29 7.37
N GLY A 106 11.40 -0.71 7.75
CA GLY A 106 10.07 -1.02 7.24
C GLY A 106 9.73 -0.29 5.94
N LEU A 107 8.55 -0.54 5.40
CA LEU A 107 8.01 0.09 4.21
C LEU A 107 6.68 0.78 4.51
N VAL A 108 6.31 1.77 3.69
CA VAL A 108 5.07 2.52 3.84
C VAL A 108 4.10 2.17 2.73
N TYR A 109 2.98 1.58 3.11
CA TYR A 109 1.85 1.30 2.25
C TYR A 109 0.82 2.42 2.34
N GLY A 110 0.41 2.98 1.21
CA GLY A 110 -0.68 3.95 1.11
C GLY A 110 -2.00 3.29 0.68
N ASP A 111 -3.04 3.42 1.49
CA ASP A 111 -4.40 3.13 1.04
C ASP A 111 -4.94 4.34 0.25
N GLY A 112 -5.06 4.19 -1.05
CA GLY A 112 -5.46 5.25 -1.97
C GLY A 112 -6.98 5.32 -2.20
N ALA A 113 -7.79 4.76 -1.33
CA ALA A 113 -9.25 4.86 -1.45
C ALA A 113 -9.74 6.32 -1.46
N ASN A 114 -9.02 7.22 -0.80
CA ASN A 114 -9.32 8.65 -0.71
C ASN A 114 -8.46 9.53 -1.63
N LEU A 115 -7.81 8.96 -2.65
CA LEU A 115 -6.93 9.67 -3.59
C LEU A 115 -7.62 10.87 -4.26
N ASN A 116 -8.93 10.81 -4.48
CA ASN A 116 -9.71 11.90 -5.06
C ASN A 116 -9.57 13.23 -4.29
N ALA A 117 -9.37 13.18 -2.97
CA ALA A 117 -9.23 14.37 -2.13
C ALA A 117 -7.87 15.08 -2.31
N ILE A 118 -6.86 14.38 -2.80
CA ILE A 118 -5.47 14.88 -2.90
C ILE A 118 -4.96 14.96 -4.34
N THR A 119 -5.77 14.54 -5.32
CA THR A 119 -5.38 14.55 -6.74
C THR A 119 -5.02 15.96 -7.21
N GLY A 120 -3.80 16.11 -7.75
CA GLY A 120 -3.26 17.38 -8.22
C GLY A 120 -2.77 18.33 -7.11
N ILE A 121 -2.87 17.94 -5.83
CA ILE A 121 -2.50 18.74 -4.66
C ILE A 121 -1.30 18.14 -3.93
N PHE A 122 -1.30 16.82 -3.75
CA PHE A 122 -0.29 16.09 -2.99
C PHE A 122 0.17 14.84 -3.76
N ARG A 123 1.46 14.56 -3.70
CA ARG A 123 2.08 13.41 -4.36
C ARG A 123 2.56 12.41 -3.30
N PRO A 124 1.84 11.30 -3.09
CA PRO A 124 2.17 10.34 -2.04
C PRO A 124 3.60 9.79 -2.09
N GLY A 125 4.12 9.55 -3.30
CA GLY A 125 5.51 9.08 -3.47
C GLY A 125 6.57 10.06 -2.95
N ASP A 126 6.33 11.37 -3.07
CA ASP A 126 7.26 12.40 -2.57
C ASP A 126 7.29 12.43 -1.03
N ALA A 127 6.22 11.99 -0.39
CA ALA A 127 6.11 11.87 1.07
C ALA A 127 6.58 10.51 1.62
N GLY A 128 7.19 9.66 0.79
CA GLY A 128 7.78 8.41 1.23
C GLY A 128 6.86 7.18 1.18
N ILE A 129 5.72 7.26 0.49
CA ILE A 129 4.88 6.08 0.23
C ILE A 129 5.60 5.17 -0.78
N ASP A 130 5.90 3.92 -0.40
CA ASP A 130 6.60 2.95 -1.24
C ASP A 130 5.68 2.21 -2.22
N VAL A 131 4.45 1.96 -1.80
CA VAL A 131 3.43 1.29 -2.60
C VAL A 131 2.05 1.76 -2.19
N MET A 132 1.16 1.92 -3.15
CA MET A 132 -0.23 2.23 -2.86
C MET A 132 -1.17 1.58 -3.89
N HIS A 133 -2.36 1.23 -3.44
CA HIS A 133 -3.46 0.99 -4.37
C HIS A 133 -4.35 2.22 -4.49
N PHE A 134 -5.10 2.30 -5.58
CA PHE A 134 -6.16 3.29 -5.71
C PHE A 134 -7.33 2.72 -6.51
N ASN A 135 -8.52 3.19 -6.17
CA ASN A 135 -9.76 2.68 -6.73
C ASN A 135 -10.15 3.49 -7.97
N LEU A 136 -10.15 2.86 -9.14
CA LEU A 136 -10.57 3.55 -10.37
C LEU A 136 -12.05 3.93 -10.36
N HIS A 137 -12.87 3.21 -9.61
CA HIS A 137 -14.30 3.47 -9.43
C HIS A 137 -14.62 4.51 -8.35
N LYS A 138 -13.61 5.07 -7.66
CA LYS A 138 -13.74 6.16 -6.68
C LYS A 138 -13.16 7.46 -7.20
N THR A 139 -11.91 7.43 -7.66
CA THR A 139 -11.15 8.61 -8.09
C THR A 139 -11.30 8.87 -9.58
N PHE A 140 -11.50 7.82 -10.38
CA PHE A 140 -11.59 7.90 -11.83
C PHE A 140 -12.98 7.53 -12.33
N SER A 141 -13.16 7.45 -13.64
CA SER A 141 -14.48 7.28 -14.27
C SER A 141 -14.90 5.83 -14.50
N THR A 142 -14.19 4.85 -13.94
CA THR A 142 -14.60 3.44 -14.04
C THR A 142 -15.94 3.23 -13.35
N PRO A 143 -16.97 2.69 -14.03
CA PRO A 143 -18.27 2.45 -13.42
C PRO A 143 -18.16 1.36 -12.34
N HIS A 144 -19.00 1.45 -11.30
CA HIS A 144 -19.06 0.47 -10.22
C HIS A 144 -20.43 -0.25 -10.13
N GLY A 145 -21.42 0.21 -10.90
CA GLY A 145 -22.67 -0.51 -11.12
C GLY A 145 -23.46 -0.81 -9.83
N GLY A 146 -23.44 0.10 -8.85
CA GLY A 146 -24.14 -0.14 -7.57
C GLY A 146 -23.46 -1.19 -6.67
N GLY A 147 -22.14 -1.37 -6.81
CA GLY A 147 -21.35 -2.36 -6.05
C GLY A 147 -20.89 -3.55 -6.89
N GLY A 148 -20.99 -3.44 -8.21
CA GLY A 148 -20.50 -4.43 -9.19
C GLY A 148 -19.03 -4.22 -9.56
N PRO A 149 -18.71 -4.19 -10.88
CA PRO A 149 -17.33 -4.12 -11.35
C PRO A 149 -16.60 -2.90 -10.81
N GLY A 150 -15.33 -3.09 -10.46
CA GLY A 150 -14.45 -2.05 -9.97
C GLY A 150 -13.02 -2.34 -10.40
N SER A 151 -12.06 -1.59 -9.87
CA SER A 151 -10.65 -1.86 -10.09
C SER A 151 -9.80 -1.28 -8.96
N GLY A 152 -8.64 -1.88 -8.70
CA GLY A 152 -7.69 -1.45 -7.69
C GLY A 152 -6.27 -1.46 -8.25
N MET A 153 -5.90 -0.44 -9.02
CA MET A 153 -4.53 -0.31 -9.51
C MET A 153 -3.53 -0.21 -8.37
N VAL A 154 -2.33 -0.71 -8.61
CA VAL A 154 -1.19 -0.59 -7.70
C VAL A 154 -0.10 0.24 -8.36
N ALA A 155 0.37 1.25 -7.67
CA ALA A 155 1.56 2.01 -7.99
C ALA A 155 2.66 1.72 -6.97
N ALA A 156 3.91 1.63 -7.42
CA ALA A 156 5.05 1.34 -6.57
C ALA A 156 6.22 2.29 -6.89
N GLY A 157 6.95 2.68 -5.84
CA GLY A 157 8.23 3.34 -5.97
C GLY A 157 9.32 2.36 -6.41
N GLU A 158 10.55 2.90 -6.65
CA GLU A 158 11.69 2.13 -7.17
C GLU A 158 11.99 0.87 -6.36
N ARG A 159 11.90 0.94 -5.02
CA ARG A 159 12.18 -0.21 -4.14
C ARG A 159 11.33 -1.43 -4.44
N LEU A 160 10.10 -1.22 -4.90
CA LEU A 160 9.11 -2.27 -5.12
C LEU A 160 8.74 -2.47 -6.59
N ALA A 161 9.32 -1.71 -7.52
CA ALA A 161 8.98 -1.80 -8.93
C ALA A 161 9.21 -3.21 -9.51
N ASP A 162 10.28 -3.87 -9.14
CA ASP A 162 10.59 -5.24 -9.57
C ASP A 162 9.62 -6.30 -8.99
N TYR A 163 8.84 -5.95 -7.97
CA TYR A 163 7.89 -6.83 -7.30
C TYR A 163 6.46 -6.72 -7.81
N LEU A 164 6.21 -5.80 -8.74
CA LEU A 164 4.88 -5.64 -9.34
C LEU A 164 4.32 -6.96 -9.87
N PRO A 165 2.99 -7.17 -9.81
CA PRO A 165 2.38 -8.30 -10.48
C PRO A 165 2.57 -8.18 -11.99
N GLY A 166 2.79 -9.30 -12.65
CA GLY A 166 3.00 -9.33 -14.09
C GLY A 166 1.81 -9.92 -14.87
N PRO A 167 1.86 -9.85 -16.19
CA PRO A 167 2.89 -9.19 -16.99
C PRO A 167 2.74 -7.66 -16.99
N ILE A 168 3.87 -6.96 -17.20
CA ILE A 168 3.93 -5.51 -17.42
C ILE A 168 4.34 -5.21 -18.86
N ALA A 169 3.92 -4.06 -19.38
CA ALA A 169 4.40 -3.58 -20.66
C ALA A 169 5.83 -3.05 -20.51
N VAL A 170 6.72 -3.48 -21.37
CA VAL A 170 8.11 -3.01 -21.46
C VAL A 170 8.40 -2.50 -22.84
N GLU A 171 9.18 -1.43 -22.94
CA GLU A 171 9.69 -0.93 -24.22
C GLU A 171 11.06 -1.55 -24.50
N LYS A 172 11.21 -2.11 -25.68
CA LYS A 172 12.47 -2.66 -26.18
C LYS A 172 12.62 -2.30 -27.65
N ASP A 173 13.70 -1.60 -27.99
CA ASP A 173 14.04 -1.21 -29.38
C ASP A 173 12.89 -0.46 -30.09
N GLY A 174 12.20 0.44 -29.37
CA GLY A 174 11.08 1.22 -29.89
C GLY A 174 9.78 0.44 -30.11
N ARG A 175 9.69 -0.76 -29.56
CA ARG A 175 8.49 -1.61 -29.57
C ARG A 175 8.06 -1.96 -28.15
N PHE A 176 6.75 -2.11 -27.95
CA PHE A 176 6.21 -2.58 -26.68
C PHE A 176 6.01 -4.10 -26.71
N ASP A 177 6.42 -4.75 -25.64
CA ASP A 177 6.22 -6.17 -25.40
C ASP A 177 5.75 -6.40 -23.97
N MET A 178 5.34 -7.61 -23.65
CA MET A 178 4.90 -8.00 -22.32
C MET A 178 5.96 -8.84 -21.63
N ALA A 179 6.38 -8.43 -20.45
CA ALA A 179 7.37 -9.14 -19.65
C ALA A 179 6.90 -9.38 -18.20
N MET A 180 7.41 -10.43 -17.59
CA MET A 180 7.25 -10.63 -16.15
C MET A 180 8.29 -9.78 -15.42
N PRO A 181 7.91 -9.03 -14.36
CA PRO A 181 8.88 -8.35 -13.49
C PRO A 181 9.86 -9.35 -12.88
N LYS A 182 11.09 -8.92 -12.65
CA LYS A 182 12.21 -9.78 -12.24
C LYS A 182 11.93 -10.56 -10.93
N ALA A 183 11.35 -9.90 -9.94
CA ALA A 183 10.99 -10.46 -8.65
C ALA A 183 9.46 -10.44 -8.41
N GLY A 184 8.66 -10.32 -9.47
CA GLY A 184 7.22 -10.11 -9.38
C GLY A 184 6.48 -11.15 -8.54
N ILE A 185 5.40 -10.71 -7.90
CA ILE A 185 4.54 -11.57 -7.08
C ILE A 185 3.67 -12.54 -7.90
N GLY A 186 3.88 -12.61 -9.21
CA GLY A 186 3.09 -13.45 -10.11
C GLY A 186 1.94 -12.71 -10.76
N ARG A 187 0.95 -13.46 -11.22
CA ARG A 187 -0.27 -12.92 -11.84
C ARG A 187 -1.40 -12.89 -10.83
N LEU A 188 -1.96 -11.73 -10.58
CA LEU A 188 -3.19 -11.59 -9.83
C LEU A 188 -4.36 -11.51 -10.81
N LYS A 189 -4.99 -12.63 -11.05
CA LYS A 189 -6.20 -12.71 -11.86
C LYS A 189 -7.40 -12.66 -10.94
N ALA A 190 -8.19 -11.61 -11.07
CA ALA A 190 -9.41 -11.46 -10.28
C ALA A 190 -10.67 -11.70 -11.10
N PHE A 191 -10.61 -11.45 -12.39
CA PHE A 191 -11.79 -11.42 -13.22
C PHE A 191 -11.52 -12.11 -14.57
N HIS A 192 -12.39 -13.06 -14.90
CA HIS A 192 -12.52 -13.60 -16.24
C HIS A 192 -13.91 -13.22 -16.73
N GLY A 193 -13.99 -12.12 -17.43
CA GLY A 193 -15.16 -11.77 -18.20
C GLY A 193 -14.99 -12.26 -19.62
#